data_c936a0fa1bb9df54bd7cc4aec2d6e534
#
_entry.id   c936a0fa1bb9df54bd7cc4aec2d6e534
#
_cell.length_a   1.000
_cell.length_b   1.000
_cell.length_c   1.000
_cell.angle_alpha   90.00
_cell.angle_beta   90.00
_cell.angle_gamma   90.00
#
_symmetry.space_group_name_H-M   'P 1'
#
loop_
_entity.id
_entity.type
_entity.pdbx_description
1 polymer ?
#
loop_
_entity_poly.entity_id
_entity_poly.type
_entity_poly.pdbx_seq_one_letter_code
_entity_poly.pdbx_strand_id
1 'polypeptide(L)'
;MLIHLLLVTGGRRGEVLGLTWDNIDFNFNRIYIEKCVYYEADTGIYIDKPKTESSIRWIKLPVQTMKLLEQYRDEYYLPLKTACGSSWTDSNFLFVKDNGKESGKVMHPDSITGYCDKFAERYVLKHINPHAFRHTMASLLYFAGMDTISISGHLGHAKPSTTQNMYAHVMAEAESRIADCMGDIIFSTKHKRNDTAAVSYTHLTL
;
A
#
# COMPACT_ATOMS: atom_id res chain seq x y z
N MET A 1 -8.87 -2.99 -7.82
CA MET A 1 -9.42 -2.69 -6.47
C MET A 1 -8.47 -3.10 -5.34
N LEU A 2 -7.99 -4.34 -5.27
CA LEU A 2 -7.14 -4.85 -4.18
C LEU A 2 -5.87 -4.01 -3.93
N ILE A 3 -5.06 -3.74 -4.97
CA ILE A 3 -3.85 -2.91 -4.86
C ILE A 3 -4.19 -1.48 -4.40
N HIS A 4 -5.31 -0.92 -4.89
CA HIS A 4 -5.79 0.39 -4.46
C HIS A 4 -6.09 0.42 -2.95
N LEU A 5 -6.78 -0.60 -2.43
CA LEU A 5 -7.04 -0.69 -0.99
C LEU A 5 -5.76 -0.91 -0.16
N LEU A 6 -4.82 -1.74 -0.63
CA LEU A 6 -3.53 -1.89 0.04
C LEU A 6 -2.80 -0.55 0.18
N LEU A 7 -2.83 0.27 -0.86
CA LEU A 7 -2.17 1.57 -0.87
C LEU A 7 -2.91 2.58 0.02
N VAL A 8 -4.24 2.74 -0.15
CA VAL A 8 -5.00 3.81 0.54
C VAL A 8 -5.22 3.53 2.02
N THR A 9 -5.24 2.25 2.43
CA THR A 9 -5.41 1.86 3.83
C THR A 9 -4.08 1.65 4.56
N GLY A 10 -3.01 1.37 3.81
CA GLY A 10 -1.77 0.85 4.38
C GLY A 10 -1.96 -0.47 5.13
N GLY A 11 -3.08 -1.16 4.91
CA GLY A 11 -3.40 -2.43 5.56
C GLY A 11 -2.40 -3.53 5.20
N ARG A 12 -2.23 -4.48 6.11
CA ARG A 12 -1.45 -5.68 5.80
C ARG A 12 -2.20 -6.52 4.77
N ARG A 13 -1.48 -7.26 3.93
CA ARG A 13 -2.02 -8.15 2.90
C ARG A 13 -3.19 -9.01 3.42
N GLY A 14 -2.99 -9.70 4.54
CA GLY A 14 -4.02 -10.54 5.15
C GLY A 14 -5.21 -9.77 5.73
N GLU A 15 -5.00 -8.54 6.25
CA GLU A 15 -6.06 -7.66 6.74
C GLU A 15 -6.99 -7.23 5.59
N VAL A 16 -6.41 -6.82 4.46
CA VAL A 16 -7.18 -6.39 3.28
C VAL A 16 -7.92 -7.56 2.63
N LEU A 17 -7.31 -8.76 2.60
CA LEU A 17 -7.99 -9.97 2.13
C LEU A 17 -9.08 -10.45 3.09
N GLY A 18 -8.96 -10.14 4.37
CA GLY A 18 -9.95 -10.46 5.40
C GLY A 18 -11.21 -9.60 5.39
N LEU A 19 -11.25 -8.54 4.55
CA LEU A 19 -12.41 -7.67 4.44
C LEU A 19 -13.60 -8.42 3.83
N THR A 20 -14.77 -8.26 4.44
CA THR A 20 -16.05 -8.69 3.92
C THR A 20 -16.89 -7.47 3.53
N TRP A 21 -17.94 -7.66 2.76
CA TRP A 21 -18.88 -6.57 2.41
C TRP A 21 -19.54 -5.95 3.64
N ASP A 22 -19.74 -6.72 4.73
CA ASP A 22 -20.28 -6.23 6.00
C ASP A 22 -19.31 -5.30 6.75
N ASN A 23 -18.03 -5.37 6.42
CA ASN A 23 -17.01 -4.50 6.99
C ASN A 23 -16.94 -3.11 6.32
N ILE A 24 -17.79 -2.84 5.31
CA ILE A 24 -17.77 -1.60 4.55
C ILE A 24 -18.98 -0.75 4.94
N ASP A 25 -18.73 0.40 5.53
CA ASP A 25 -19.73 1.39 5.89
C ASP A 25 -19.71 2.53 4.87
N PHE A 26 -20.58 2.42 3.87
CA PHE A 26 -20.71 3.41 2.80
C PHE A 26 -21.28 4.74 3.31
N ASN A 27 -22.08 4.75 4.38
CA ASN A 27 -22.66 5.98 4.93
C ASN A 27 -21.61 6.87 5.58
N PHE A 28 -20.64 6.28 6.27
CA PHE A 28 -19.57 6.99 6.96
C PHE A 28 -18.23 6.96 6.20
N ASN A 29 -18.20 6.38 5.00
CA ASN A 29 -16.99 6.23 4.16
C ASN A 29 -15.83 5.59 4.93
N ARG A 30 -16.05 4.42 5.50
CA ARG A 30 -15.05 3.72 6.32
C ARG A 30 -15.13 2.21 6.16
N ILE A 31 -14.04 1.56 6.45
CA ILE A 31 -13.94 0.09 6.53
C ILE A 31 -13.52 -0.34 7.92
N TYR A 32 -13.93 -1.53 8.33
CA TYR A 32 -13.56 -2.12 9.62
C TYR A 32 -12.64 -3.31 9.42
N ILE A 33 -11.44 -3.23 9.95
CA ILE A 33 -10.48 -4.35 9.96
C ILE A 33 -10.66 -5.10 11.27
N GLU A 34 -11.16 -6.34 11.20
CA GLU A 34 -11.38 -7.22 12.35
C GLU A 34 -10.87 -8.65 12.11
N LYS A 35 -10.61 -8.99 10.84
CA LYS A 35 -10.17 -10.31 10.41
C LYS A 35 -8.90 -10.22 9.57
N CYS A 36 -8.14 -11.29 9.58
CA CYS A 36 -6.94 -11.44 8.78
C CYS A 36 -6.91 -12.83 8.15
N VAL A 37 -6.59 -12.91 6.87
CA VAL A 37 -6.37 -14.17 6.18
C VAL A 37 -4.92 -14.59 6.34
N TYR A 38 -4.72 -15.78 6.85
CA TYR A 38 -3.43 -16.41 7.05
C TYR A 38 -3.29 -17.63 6.16
N TYR A 39 -2.06 -18.04 5.96
CA TYR A 39 -1.73 -19.32 5.31
C TYR A 39 -0.58 -19.99 6.06
N GLU A 40 -0.75 -21.25 6.34
CA GLU A 40 0.27 -22.13 6.89
C GLU A 40 0.30 -23.43 6.07
N ALA A 41 1.48 -24.03 5.91
CA ALA A 41 1.65 -25.18 5.03
C ALA A 41 0.80 -26.39 5.48
N ASP A 42 0.64 -26.57 6.80
CA ASP A 42 -0.06 -27.70 7.38
C ASP A 42 -1.58 -27.52 7.46
N THR A 43 -2.04 -26.28 7.70
CA THR A 43 -3.47 -25.93 7.90
C THR A 43 -4.13 -25.34 6.66
N GLY A 44 -3.32 -24.85 5.70
CA GLY A 44 -3.82 -24.14 4.54
C GLY A 44 -4.25 -22.70 4.87
N ILE A 45 -5.28 -22.21 4.16
CA ILE A 45 -5.83 -20.87 4.39
C ILE A 45 -6.77 -20.92 5.60
N TYR A 46 -6.55 -20.06 6.58
CA TYR A 46 -7.46 -19.86 7.69
C TYR A 46 -7.66 -18.37 7.99
N ILE A 47 -8.75 -18.08 8.71
CA ILE A 47 -9.17 -16.73 9.04
C ILE A 47 -9.19 -16.61 10.55
N ASP A 48 -8.52 -15.59 11.06
CA ASP A 48 -8.47 -15.31 12.49
C ASP A 48 -8.41 -13.78 12.72
N LYS A 49 -8.47 -13.38 13.98
CA LYS A 49 -8.23 -11.99 14.37
C LYS A 49 -6.81 -11.57 14.00
N PRO A 50 -6.58 -10.29 13.72
CA PRO A 50 -5.24 -9.75 13.60
C PRO A 50 -4.39 -10.04 14.85
N LYS A 51 -3.07 -10.20 14.66
CA LYS A 51 -2.12 -10.56 15.75
C LYS A 51 -2.09 -9.58 16.93
N THR A 52 -2.55 -8.35 16.74
CA THR A 52 -2.57 -7.32 17.79
C THR A 52 -3.93 -6.64 17.84
N GLU A 53 -4.40 -6.29 19.02
CA GLU A 53 -5.66 -5.55 19.20
C GLU A 53 -5.66 -4.21 18.47
N SER A 54 -4.53 -3.51 18.44
CA SER A 54 -4.37 -2.26 17.69
C SER A 54 -4.59 -2.38 16.19
N SER A 55 -4.52 -3.60 15.65
CA SER A 55 -4.83 -3.87 14.25
C SER A 55 -6.34 -3.87 13.97
N ILE A 56 -7.17 -4.11 14.98
CA ILE A 56 -8.64 -4.03 14.89
C ILE A 56 -9.03 -2.55 14.94
N ARG A 57 -9.52 -2.03 13.81
CA ARG A 57 -9.76 -0.59 13.70
C ARG A 57 -10.69 -0.22 12.55
N TRP A 58 -11.32 0.93 12.68
CA TRP A 58 -11.95 1.64 11.58
C TRP A 58 -10.92 2.45 10.81
N ILE A 59 -11.00 2.41 9.49
CA ILE A 59 -10.21 3.25 8.59
C ILE A 59 -11.17 4.06 7.74
N LYS A 60 -11.10 5.38 7.85
CA LYS A 60 -11.86 6.29 6.99
C LYS A 60 -11.20 6.38 5.62
N LEU A 61 -12.00 6.27 4.57
CA LEU A 61 -11.54 6.27 3.18
C LEU A 61 -12.02 7.52 2.44
N PRO A 62 -11.28 7.96 1.42
CA PRO A 62 -11.77 8.99 0.51
C PRO A 62 -13.08 8.56 -0.17
N VAL A 63 -13.98 9.53 -0.41
CA VAL A 63 -15.25 9.27 -1.11
C VAL A 63 -15.02 8.62 -2.48
N GLN A 64 -13.96 9.00 -3.17
CA GLN A 64 -13.58 8.40 -4.47
C GLN A 64 -13.28 6.91 -4.35
N THR A 65 -12.61 6.48 -3.26
CA THR A 65 -12.35 5.07 -2.99
C THR A 65 -13.65 4.31 -2.74
N MET A 66 -14.60 4.90 -2.02
CA MET A 66 -15.90 4.28 -1.77
C MET A 66 -16.68 4.09 -3.08
N LYS A 67 -16.69 5.08 -3.97
CA LYS A 67 -17.28 4.96 -5.31
C LYS A 67 -16.62 3.84 -6.13
N LEU A 68 -15.29 3.70 -6.07
CA LEU A 68 -14.60 2.59 -6.73
C LEU A 68 -14.99 1.22 -6.13
N LEU A 69 -15.27 1.16 -4.83
CA LEU A 69 -15.77 -0.06 -4.19
C LEU A 69 -17.19 -0.41 -4.64
N GLU A 70 -18.07 0.58 -4.79
CA GLU A 70 -19.42 0.38 -5.35
C GLU A 70 -19.32 -0.12 -6.80
N GLN A 71 -18.51 0.52 -7.63
CA GLN A 71 -18.28 0.07 -9.00
C GLN A 71 -17.72 -1.36 -9.04
N TYR A 72 -16.73 -1.68 -8.21
CA TYR A 72 -16.18 -3.03 -8.12
C TYR A 72 -17.23 -4.07 -7.74
N ARG A 73 -18.14 -3.73 -6.79
CA ARG A 73 -19.26 -4.58 -6.41
C ARG A 73 -20.18 -4.83 -7.59
N ASP A 74 -20.63 -3.76 -8.24
CA ASP A 74 -21.72 -3.78 -9.21
C ASP A 74 -21.26 -4.25 -10.61
N GLU A 75 -20.03 -3.91 -11.01
CA GLU A 75 -19.51 -4.23 -12.34
C GLU A 75 -18.67 -5.52 -12.38
N TYR A 76 -18.14 -5.98 -11.23
CA TYR A 76 -17.30 -7.18 -11.19
C TYR A 76 -17.84 -8.25 -10.25
N TYR A 77 -18.03 -7.94 -8.95
CA TYR A 77 -18.32 -8.94 -7.93
C TYR A 77 -19.70 -9.59 -8.14
N LEU A 78 -20.76 -8.79 -8.31
CA LEU A 78 -22.12 -9.30 -8.50
C LEU A 78 -22.28 -10.02 -9.85
N PRO A 79 -21.78 -9.52 -10.98
CA PRO A 79 -21.77 -10.27 -12.25
C PRO A 79 -21.02 -11.60 -12.15
N LEU A 80 -19.85 -11.65 -11.50
CA LEU A 80 -19.11 -12.88 -11.28
C LEU A 80 -19.91 -13.89 -10.45
N LYS A 81 -20.51 -13.43 -9.34
CA LYS A 81 -21.39 -14.26 -8.49
C LYS A 81 -22.56 -14.84 -9.30
N THR A 82 -23.18 -14.02 -10.11
CA THR A 82 -24.30 -14.44 -10.98
C THR A 82 -23.86 -15.44 -12.03
N ALA A 83 -22.71 -15.22 -12.68
CA ALA A 83 -22.19 -16.11 -13.71
C ALA A 83 -21.79 -17.49 -13.14
N CYS A 84 -21.30 -17.56 -11.91
CA CYS A 84 -20.95 -18.81 -11.24
C CYS A 84 -22.18 -19.60 -10.76
N GLY A 85 -23.31 -18.95 -10.51
CA GLY A 85 -24.55 -19.58 -10.11
C GLY A 85 -24.39 -20.53 -8.91
N SER A 86 -24.79 -21.77 -9.05
CA SER A 86 -24.71 -22.80 -7.98
C SER A 86 -23.27 -23.20 -7.60
N SER A 87 -22.29 -22.87 -8.42
CA SER A 87 -20.85 -23.12 -8.11
C SER A 87 -20.23 -22.06 -7.20
N TRP A 88 -20.98 -20.99 -6.90
CA TRP A 88 -20.50 -19.93 -6.04
C TRP A 88 -20.52 -20.32 -4.58
N THR A 89 -19.39 -20.13 -3.89
CA THR A 89 -19.32 -20.21 -2.43
C THR A 89 -19.58 -18.81 -1.86
N ASP A 90 -20.67 -18.63 -1.15
CA ASP A 90 -21.03 -17.33 -0.57
C ASP A 90 -20.27 -17.08 0.73
N SER A 91 -19.04 -16.62 0.59
CA SER A 91 -18.15 -16.35 1.72
C SER A 91 -18.19 -14.90 2.23
N ASN A 92 -18.90 -14.03 1.51
CA ASN A 92 -19.01 -12.59 1.77
C ASN A 92 -17.69 -11.80 1.75
N PHE A 93 -16.57 -12.43 1.40
CA PHE A 93 -15.29 -11.72 1.26
C PHE A 93 -15.32 -10.76 0.08
N LEU A 94 -14.63 -9.62 0.24
CA LEU A 94 -14.49 -8.62 -0.80
C LEU A 94 -13.63 -9.14 -1.98
N PHE A 95 -12.58 -9.88 -1.67
CA PHE A 95 -11.66 -10.46 -2.64
C PHE A 95 -11.74 -11.98 -2.63
N VAL A 96 -12.26 -12.52 -3.70
CA VAL A 96 -12.55 -13.94 -3.84
C VAL A 96 -11.83 -14.55 -5.03
N LYS A 97 -11.67 -15.87 -5.01
CA LYS A 97 -11.24 -16.62 -6.17
C LYS A 97 -12.33 -16.59 -7.26
N ASP A 98 -11.91 -16.56 -8.51
CA ASP A 98 -12.76 -16.57 -9.71
C ASP A 98 -12.50 -17.79 -10.60
N ASN A 99 -11.95 -18.87 -10.04
CA ASN A 99 -11.42 -20.04 -10.75
C ASN A 99 -12.30 -21.30 -10.62
N GLY A 100 -13.49 -21.27 -11.17
CA GLY A 100 -14.36 -22.45 -11.30
C GLY A 100 -14.86 -22.98 -9.96
N LYS A 101 -14.46 -24.20 -9.55
CA LYS A 101 -14.98 -24.88 -8.33
C LYS A 101 -14.70 -24.16 -7.01
N GLU A 102 -13.77 -23.22 -7.01
CA GLU A 102 -13.41 -22.43 -5.83
C GLU A 102 -13.89 -20.97 -5.89
N SER A 103 -14.70 -20.65 -6.89
CA SER A 103 -15.25 -19.30 -7.05
C SER A 103 -16.05 -18.87 -5.81
N GLY A 104 -15.80 -17.67 -5.35
CA GLY A 104 -16.41 -17.12 -4.14
C GLY A 104 -15.67 -17.42 -2.83
N LYS A 105 -14.71 -18.35 -2.81
CA LYS A 105 -13.83 -18.55 -1.64
C LYS A 105 -12.80 -17.43 -1.53
N VAL A 106 -12.34 -17.16 -0.32
CA VAL A 106 -11.28 -16.16 -0.08
C VAL A 106 -10.02 -16.44 -0.88
N MET A 107 -9.37 -15.39 -1.38
CA MET A 107 -8.12 -15.50 -2.13
C MET A 107 -6.96 -15.98 -1.24
N HIS A 108 -6.03 -16.74 -1.84
CA HIS A 108 -4.79 -17.09 -1.18
C HIS A 108 -3.91 -15.85 -0.98
N PRO A 109 -3.31 -15.64 0.21
CA PRO A 109 -2.48 -14.45 0.47
C PRO A 109 -1.35 -14.24 -0.54
N ASP A 110 -0.72 -15.32 -1.01
CA ASP A 110 0.39 -15.22 -1.97
C ASP A 110 -0.04 -14.86 -3.39
N SER A 111 -1.34 -14.92 -3.69
CA SER A 111 -1.87 -14.44 -4.98
C SER A 111 -1.52 -12.97 -5.23
N ILE A 112 -1.49 -12.14 -4.16
CA ILE A 112 -1.11 -10.73 -4.26
C ILE A 112 0.37 -10.60 -4.59
N THR A 113 1.22 -11.36 -3.90
CA THR A 113 2.67 -11.37 -4.15
C THR A 113 2.96 -11.76 -5.59
N GLY A 114 2.39 -12.90 -6.04
CA GLY A 114 2.55 -13.35 -7.43
C GLY A 114 2.01 -12.37 -8.47
N TYR A 115 0.95 -11.61 -8.15
CA TYR A 115 0.47 -10.53 -9.02
C TYR A 115 1.48 -9.38 -9.10
N CYS A 116 2.02 -8.95 -7.94
CA CYS A 116 3.02 -7.88 -7.89
C CYS A 116 4.30 -8.27 -8.64
N ASP A 117 4.75 -9.52 -8.51
CA ASP A 117 5.93 -10.04 -9.21
C ASP A 117 5.73 -10.01 -10.73
N LYS A 118 4.63 -10.56 -11.23
CA LYS A 118 4.28 -10.54 -12.66
C LYS A 118 4.11 -9.12 -13.20
N PHE A 119 3.57 -8.22 -12.40
CA PHE A 119 3.45 -6.81 -12.78
C PHE A 119 4.82 -6.16 -12.88
N ALA A 120 5.69 -6.36 -11.89
CA ALA A 120 7.04 -5.81 -11.90
C ALA A 120 7.86 -6.34 -13.08
N GLU A 121 7.81 -7.64 -13.36
CA GLU A 121 8.45 -8.25 -14.53
C GLU A 121 7.96 -7.65 -15.85
N ARG A 122 6.63 -7.53 -16.02
CA ARG A 122 6.02 -7.01 -17.25
C ARG A 122 6.46 -5.58 -17.57
N TYR A 123 6.60 -4.74 -16.57
CA TYR A 123 6.93 -3.31 -16.72
C TYR A 123 8.38 -2.98 -16.40
N VAL A 124 9.25 -3.99 -16.24
CA VAL A 124 10.67 -3.84 -15.92
C VAL A 124 10.90 -2.95 -14.68
N LEU A 125 10.08 -3.16 -13.66
CA LEU A 125 10.15 -2.45 -12.39
C LEU A 125 10.98 -3.24 -11.39
N LYS A 126 11.46 -2.57 -10.34
CA LYS A 126 12.03 -3.25 -9.17
C LYS A 126 10.96 -4.14 -8.53
N HIS A 127 11.39 -5.22 -7.89
CA HIS A 127 10.51 -6.11 -7.14
C HIS A 127 9.58 -5.33 -6.19
N ILE A 128 8.27 -5.59 -6.30
CA ILE A 128 7.24 -4.93 -5.51
C ILE A 128 6.74 -5.89 -4.43
N ASN A 129 7.19 -5.69 -3.20
CA ASN A 129 6.64 -6.40 -2.06
C ASN A 129 5.28 -5.76 -1.67
N PRO A 130 4.20 -6.54 -1.44
CA PRO A 130 2.92 -6.01 -0.97
C PRO A 130 3.02 -5.14 0.30
N HIS A 131 4.00 -5.42 1.17
CA HIS A 131 4.24 -4.59 2.36
C HIS A 131 4.81 -3.20 2.02
N ALA A 132 5.41 -3.03 0.85
CA ALA A 132 5.91 -1.73 0.37
C ALA A 132 4.77 -0.70 0.17
N PHE A 133 3.55 -1.14 -0.17
CA PHE A 133 2.39 -0.22 -0.24
C PHE A 133 2.11 0.46 1.09
N ARG A 134 2.25 -0.26 2.19
CA ARG A 134 2.11 0.27 3.54
C ARG A 134 3.20 1.29 3.88
N HIS A 135 4.45 1.00 3.52
CA HIS A 135 5.58 1.93 3.67
C HIS A 135 5.37 3.19 2.83
N THR A 136 4.96 3.03 1.58
CA THR A 136 4.68 4.15 0.67
C THR A 136 3.60 5.05 1.24
N MET A 137 2.47 4.50 1.67
CA MET A 137 1.38 5.27 2.26
C MET A 137 1.85 6.03 3.51
N ALA A 138 2.56 5.36 4.41
CA ALA A 138 3.11 5.99 5.61
C ALA A 138 4.04 7.17 5.26
N SER A 139 4.94 6.97 4.30
CA SER A 139 5.85 8.02 3.83
C SER A 139 5.11 9.20 3.21
N LEU A 140 4.10 8.93 2.37
CA LEU A 140 3.28 9.98 1.76
C LEU A 140 2.55 10.82 2.81
N LEU A 141 1.97 10.19 3.84
CA LEU A 141 1.30 10.90 4.94
C LEU A 141 2.29 11.72 5.76
N TYR A 142 3.46 11.20 6.03
CA TYR A 142 4.52 11.92 6.73
C TYR A 142 4.96 13.17 5.97
N PHE A 143 5.26 13.03 4.67
CA PHE A 143 5.63 14.19 3.82
C PHE A 143 4.49 15.18 3.64
N ALA A 144 3.24 14.74 3.77
CA ALA A 144 2.07 15.64 3.83
C ALA A 144 1.91 16.35 5.18
N GLY A 145 2.84 16.16 6.13
CA GLY A 145 2.84 16.82 7.44
C GLY A 145 1.98 16.17 8.52
N MET A 146 1.51 14.94 8.30
CA MET A 146 0.78 14.20 9.33
C MET A 146 1.72 13.74 10.45
N ASP A 147 1.25 13.82 11.70
CA ASP A 147 2.02 13.39 12.85
C ASP A 147 2.15 11.86 12.94
N THR A 148 3.24 11.39 13.53
CA THR A 148 3.57 9.96 13.61
C THR A 148 2.59 9.14 14.45
N ILE A 149 1.91 9.74 15.42
CA ILE A 149 0.93 9.06 16.27
C ILE A 149 -0.32 8.76 15.45
N SER A 150 -0.83 9.76 14.71
CA SER A 150 -1.98 9.61 13.80
C SER A 150 -1.71 8.56 12.74
N ILE A 151 -0.51 8.58 12.12
CA ILE A 151 -0.12 7.58 11.13
C ILE A 151 -0.01 6.18 11.76
N SER A 152 0.58 6.08 12.95
CA SER A 152 0.68 4.81 13.69
C SER A 152 -0.69 4.21 14.02
N GLY A 153 -1.63 5.05 14.46
CA GLY A 153 -3.01 4.67 14.73
C GLY A 153 -3.73 4.19 13.46
N HIS A 154 -3.61 4.93 12.36
CA HIS A 154 -4.18 4.55 11.07
C HIS A 154 -3.64 3.19 10.57
N LEU A 155 -2.34 2.97 10.71
CA LEU A 155 -1.68 1.71 10.35
C LEU A 155 -1.99 0.55 11.31
N GLY A 156 -2.44 0.81 12.53
CA GLY A 156 -2.63 -0.20 13.57
C GLY A 156 -1.29 -0.78 14.06
N HIS A 157 -0.28 0.08 14.27
CA HIS A 157 0.95 -0.33 14.92
C HIS A 157 0.74 -0.40 16.43
N ALA A 158 1.15 -1.51 17.03
CA ALA A 158 1.08 -1.68 18.50
C ALA A 158 2.00 -0.72 19.26
N LYS A 159 3.09 -0.28 18.59
CA LYS A 159 4.08 0.64 19.17
C LYS A 159 4.34 1.80 18.19
N PRO A 160 4.24 3.06 18.60
CA PRO A 160 4.59 4.22 17.78
C PRO A 160 6.03 4.18 17.26
N SER A 161 6.96 3.57 18.01
CA SER A 161 8.35 3.38 17.58
C SER A 161 8.50 2.62 16.26
N THR A 162 7.56 1.72 15.94
CA THR A 162 7.56 1.04 14.64
C THR A 162 7.41 2.03 13.48
N THR A 163 6.53 3.01 13.65
CA THR A 163 6.34 4.09 12.68
C THR A 163 7.57 4.99 12.65
N GLN A 164 8.12 5.37 13.79
CA GLN A 164 9.33 6.21 13.86
C GLN A 164 10.54 5.57 13.18
N ASN A 165 10.78 4.28 13.40
CA ASN A 165 11.88 3.55 12.75
C ASN A 165 11.70 3.48 11.22
N MET A 166 10.46 3.39 10.75
CA MET A 166 10.14 3.45 9.31
C MET A 166 10.56 4.79 8.71
N TYR A 167 10.36 5.91 9.44
CA TYR A 167 10.78 7.25 8.99
C TYR A 167 12.26 7.49 9.07
N ALA A 168 12.92 7.00 10.12
CA ALA A 168 14.37 7.14 10.25
C ALA A 168 15.08 6.57 9.02
N HIS A 169 14.62 5.43 8.51
CA HIS A 169 15.18 4.84 7.30
C HIS A 169 14.92 5.70 6.05
N VAL A 170 13.68 6.19 5.88
CA VAL A 170 13.32 7.06 4.73
C VAL A 170 14.08 8.38 4.76
N MET A 171 14.30 8.95 5.96
CA MET A 171 15.10 10.17 6.13
C MET A 171 16.58 9.94 5.80
N ALA A 172 17.17 8.83 6.25
CA ALA A 172 18.54 8.49 5.93
C ALA A 172 18.75 8.31 4.42
N GLU A 173 17.81 7.66 3.72
CA GLU A 173 17.86 7.57 2.26
C GLU A 173 17.73 8.95 1.58
N ALA A 174 16.85 9.82 2.08
CA ALA A 174 16.68 11.17 1.56
C ALA A 174 17.95 12.01 1.76
N GLU A 175 18.57 11.95 2.92
CA GLU A 175 19.86 12.63 3.22
C GLU A 175 20.97 12.14 2.30
N SER A 176 21.10 10.83 2.08
CA SER A 176 22.07 10.29 1.14
C SER A 176 21.86 10.84 -0.28
N ARG A 177 20.62 10.85 -0.77
CA ARG A 177 20.28 11.40 -2.10
C ARG A 177 20.54 12.90 -2.21
N ILE A 178 20.32 13.66 -1.13
CA ILE A 178 20.68 15.09 -1.08
C ILE A 178 22.19 15.27 -1.17
N ALA A 179 22.97 14.48 -0.40
CA ALA A 179 24.42 14.53 -0.44
C ALA A 179 24.98 14.18 -1.82
N ASP A 180 24.46 13.14 -2.47
CA ASP A 180 24.82 12.75 -3.83
C ASP A 180 24.49 13.87 -4.84
N CYS A 181 23.29 14.42 -4.77
CA CYS A 181 22.86 15.51 -5.64
C CYS A 181 23.71 16.78 -5.45
N MET A 182 24.03 17.14 -4.20
CA MET A 182 24.93 18.26 -3.89
C MET A 182 26.35 17.99 -4.41
N GLY A 183 26.85 16.75 -4.28
CA GLY A 183 28.11 16.32 -4.86
C GLY A 183 28.13 16.52 -6.37
N ASP A 184 27.10 16.09 -7.06
CA ASP A 184 26.96 16.26 -8.51
C ASP A 184 26.90 17.74 -8.91
N ILE A 185 26.13 18.55 -8.21
CA ILE A 185 26.04 20.00 -8.49
C ILE A 185 27.37 20.72 -8.29
N ILE A 186 28.07 20.44 -7.17
CA ILE A 186 29.29 21.16 -6.81
C ILE A 186 30.49 20.68 -7.62
N PHE A 187 30.58 19.38 -7.89
CA PHE A 187 31.77 18.78 -8.49
C PHE A 187 31.65 18.49 -9.99
N SER A 188 30.42 18.34 -10.56
CA SER A 188 30.22 18.19 -12.02
C SER A 188 30.45 19.49 -12.81
N THR A 189 30.51 20.64 -12.16
CA THR A 189 30.79 21.93 -12.81
C THR A 189 32.28 22.07 -13.25
N LYS A 190 33.12 21.09 -13.00
CA LYS A 190 34.56 21.12 -13.39
C LYS A 190 34.86 20.61 -14.79
N HIS A 191 33.90 20.10 -15.57
CA HIS A 191 34.18 19.52 -16.89
C HIS A 191 33.65 20.28 -18.11
N LYS A 192 33.10 21.50 -17.91
CA LYS A 192 32.73 22.38 -19.04
C LYS A 192 33.32 23.78 -18.94
N ARG A 193 34.64 23.85 -18.79
CA ARG A 193 35.42 25.06 -19.02
C ARG A 193 36.62 24.75 -19.92
N ASN A 194 36.33 24.51 -21.18
CA ASN A 194 37.19 24.88 -22.30
C ASN A 194 36.23 25.21 -23.43
N ASP A 195 35.93 26.47 -23.52
CA ASP A 195 35.96 27.37 -24.66
C ASP A 195 35.11 28.62 -24.39
N THR A 196 35.85 29.72 -24.49
CA THR A 196 35.41 31.10 -24.73
C THR A 196 34.61 31.90 -23.67
N ALA A 197 35.22 32.99 -23.36
CA ALA A 197 34.77 34.26 -22.81
C ALA A 197 35.04 34.53 -21.34
N ALA A 198 36.13 35.30 -21.15
CA ALA A 198 36.43 36.01 -19.93
C ALA A 198 35.24 36.94 -19.58
N VAL A 199 34.64 36.72 -18.43
CA VAL A 199 33.79 37.71 -17.77
C VAL A 199 34.48 38.06 -16.44
N SER A 200 34.98 39.27 -16.42
CA SER A 200 35.57 39.94 -15.25
C SER A 200 34.52 40.08 -14.15
N TYR A 201 34.73 39.48 -12.98
CA TYR A 201 34.04 39.86 -11.77
C TYR A 201 34.90 40.78 -10.94
N THR A 202 34.57 42.08 -11.03
CA THR A 202 35.01 43.08 -10.07
C THR A 202 34.10 43.01 -8.83
N HIS A 203 34.75 42.82 -7.69
CA HIS A 203 34.41 43.23 -6.32
C HIS A 203 32.95 43.39 -5.91
N LEU A 204 32.55 42.63 -4.92
CA LEU A 204 31.71 43.11 -3.83
C LEU A 204 32.23 42.55 -2.51
N THR A 205 33.02 43.42 -1.81
CA THR A 205 33.28 43.36 -0.38
C THR A 205 32.04 43.94 0.34
N LEU A 206 31.53 43.18 1.31
CA LEU A 206 31.02 43.73 2.60
C LEU A 206 30.92 42.56 3.57
#